data_5fc1f9fd11a2c5d256c9de816c91b7fd
#
_entry.id   5fc1f9fd11a2c5d256c9de816c91b7fd
#
_cell.length_a   1.000
_cell.length_b   1.000
_cell.length_c   1.000
_cell.angle_alpha   90.00
_cell.angle_beta   90.00
_cell.angle_gamma   90.00
#
_symmetry.space_group_name_H-M   'P 1'
#
loop_
_entity.id
_entity.type
_entity.pdbx_description
1 polymer ?
#
loop_
_entity_poly.entity_id
_entity_poly.type
_entity_poly.pdbx_seq_one_letter_code
_entity_poly.pdbx_strand_id
1 'polypeptide(L)'
;LVAIQALKDASVGGDRKGEVKEDELRAGQKFRNPYEESKFWAEELIHAHTKNSGPLTTIYRPSIVIGDSGTGVTGSFAGYYSYMRAFALLKREVARELGKQPEAYRQEDIYSRDGKLHLPLVIWGSPEAAINLVCIDYAVNLIERLSAMPNAGGKTFHVVNPSPPEAQQLLEDSLEALEISGVQL
;
A
#
# COMPACT_ATOMS: atom_id res chain seq x y z
N LEU A 1 26.85 -4.53 12.74
CA LEU A 1 25.69 -3.71 12.34
C LEU A 1 24.59 -4.65 11.90
N VAL A 2 23.55 -4.78 12.69
CA VAL A 2 22.39 -5.58 12.30
C VAL A 2 21.31 -4.58 11.92
N ALA A 3 21.08 -4.41 10.62
CA ALA A 3 19.91 -3.72 10.13
C ALA A 3 18.71 -4.64 10.36
N ILE A 4 17.82 -4.29 11.24
CA ILE A 4 16.57 -5.01 11.41
C ILE A 4 15.47 -4.17 10.83
N GLN A 5 14.94 -4.74 10.02
CA GLN A 5 13.88 -4.67 9.07
C GLN A 5 12.68 -3.80 9.38
N ALA A 6 12.39 -3.14 8.40
CA ALA A 6 11.24 -2.44 7.87
C ALA A 6 9.88 -2.82 8.46
N LEU A 7 9.28 -1.86 9.08
CA LEU A 7 7.88 -1.88 9.44
C LEU A 7 7.12 -0.93 8.52
N LYS A 8 5.95 -1.31 8.08
CA LYS A 8 5.11 -0.44 7.26
C LYS A 8 4.71 0.77 8.08
N ASP A 9 4.90 1.94 7.54
CA ASP A 9 4.64 3.23 8.15
C ASP A 9 3.22 3.35 8.70
N ALA A 10 2.23 3.06 7.88
CA ALA A 10 0.82 3.03 8.26
C ALA A 10 0.49 2.03 9.39
N SER A 11 1.37 1.07 9.67
CA SER A 11 1.11 0.02 10.65
C SER A 11 1.39 0.45 12.08
N VAL A 12 2.47 1.21 12.31
CA VAL A 12 2.81 1.68 13.68
C VAL A 12 2.05 2.94 14.08
N GLY A 13 1.54 3.68 13.11
CA GLY A 13 0.72 4.88 13.34
C GLY A 13 -0.69 4.60 13.84
N GLY A 14 -1.24 3.42 13.55
CA GLY A 14 -2.61 3.06 13.94
C GLY A 14 -3.67 4.03 13.39
N ASP A 15 -4.52 4.56 14.27
CA ASP A 15 -5.60 5.49 13.97
C ASP A 15 -5.17 6.98 14.03
N ARG A 16 -3.87 7.27 14.16
CA ARG A 16 -3.35 8.65 14.21
C ARG A 16 -3.70 9.40 12.93
N LYS A 17 -3.99 10.70 13.12
CA LYS A 17 -4.18 11.66 12.03
C LYS A 17 -3.03 12.65 12.02
N GLY A 18 -2.69 13.14 10.82
CA GLY A 18 -1.62 14.10 10.62
C GLY A 18 -0.24 13.46 10.48
N GLU A 19 0.80 14.26 10.68
CA GLU A 19 2.18 13.84 10.52
C GLU A 19 2.61 12.88 11.63
N VAL A 20 3.24 11.78 11.26
CA VAL A 20 3.90 10.82 12.16
C VAL A 20 5.40 10.93 11.94
N LYS A 21 6.14 11.35 12.96
CA LYS A 21 7.60 11.53 12.86
C LYS A 21 8.35 10.21 13.04
N GLU A 22 9.58 10.17 12.54
CA GLU A 22 10.43 8.99 12.60
C GLU A 22 10.83 8.60 14.02
N ASP A 23 10.98 9.56 14.91
CA ASP A 23 11.31 9.37 16.33
C ASP A 23 10.09 9.11 17.22
N GLU A 24 8.88 9.16 16.64
CA GLU A 24 7.64 8.88 17.38
C GLU A 24 7.21 7.43 17.20
N LEU A 25 6.96 6.75 18.32
CA LEU A 25 6.35 5.43 18.31
C LEU A 25 5.11 5.40 19.21
N ARG A 26 5.24 5.75 20.50
CA ARG A 26 4.11 5.80 21.45
C ARG A 26 3.42 7.15 21.40
N ALA A 27 2.17 7.17 20.92
CA ALA A 27 1.35 8.38 20.89
C ALA A 27 -0.11 8.12 21.32
N GLY A 28 -0.36 6.98 22.00
CA GLY A 28 -1.70 6.62 22.45
C GLY A 28 -2.61 6.13 21.33
N GLN A 29 -2.05 5.78 20.16
CA GLN A 29 -2.80 5.26 19.02
C GLN A 29 -3.50 3.94 19.32
N LYS A 30 -4.63 3.73 18.63
CA LYS A 30 -5.34 2.45 18.59
C LYS A 30 -5.04 1.74 17.28
N PHE A 31 -4.91 0.42 17.34
CA PHE A 31 -4.64 -0.40 16.15
C PHE A 31 -5.93 -0.93 15.56
N ARG A 32 -6.01 -0.96 14.24
CA ARG A 32 -7.19 -1.43 13.49
C ARG A 32 -7.23 -2.95 13.38
N ASN A 33 -6.08 -3.57 13.52
CA ASN A 33 -5.93 -5.02 13.39
C ASN A 33 -4.69 -5.53 14.14
N PRO A 34 -4.62 -6.85 14.43
CA PRO A 34 -3.47 -7.45 15.14
C PRO A 34 -2.13 -7.31 14.41
N TYR A 35 -2.16 -7.14 13.08
CA TYR A 35 -0.93 -6.94 12.31
C TYR A 35 -0.27 -5.61 12.66
N GLU A 36 -1.03 -4.50 12.66
CA GLU A 36 -0.53 -3.18 13.06
C GLU A 36 0.04 -3.22 14.49
N GLU A 37 -0.71 -3.81 15.40
CA GLU A 37 -0.29 -3.97 16.80
C GLU A 37 0.98 -4.80 16.93
N SER A 38 1.11 -5.90 16.21
CA SER A 38 2.30 -6.75 16.23
C SER A 38 3.55 -6.01 15.74
N LYS A 39 3.40 -5.14 14.75
CA LYS A 39 4.51 -4.31 14.23
C LYS A 39 4.96 -3.25 15.22
N PHE A 40 4.01 -2.63 15.90
CA PHE A 40 4.30 -1.70 16.99
C PHE A 40 5.08 -2.37 18.13
N TRP A 41 4.60 -3.52 18.62
CA TRP A 41 5.28 -4.24 19.70
C TRP A 41 6.67 -4.75 19.29
N ALA A 42 6.84 -5.17 18.04
CA ALA A 42 8.16 -5.55 17.53
C ALA A 42 9.15 -4.39 17.58
N GLU A 43 8.72 -3.19 17.21
CA GLU A 43 9.57 -2.00 17.28
C GLU A 43 9.88 -1.58 18.72
N GLU A 44 8.90 -1.66 19.63
CA GLU A 44 9.10 -1.45 21.05
C GLU A 44 10.16 -2.38 21.65
N LEU A 45 10.12 -3.66 21.28
CA LEU A 45 11.12 -4.65 21.71
C LEU A 45 12.53 -4.29 21.20
N ILE A 46 12.65 -3.84 19.96
CA ILE A 46 13.92 -3.40 19.36
C ILE A 46 14.46 -2.19 20.14
N HIS A 47 13.65 -1.19 20.40
CA HIS A 47 14.06 -0.02 21.17
C HIS A 47 14.48 -0.37 22.61
N ALA A 48 13.72 -1.24 23.26
CA ALA A 48 14.08 -1.71 24.60
C ALA A 48 15.41 -2.49 24.61
N HIS A 49 15.63 -3.34 23.60
CA HIS A 49 16.87 -4.10 23.46
C HIS A 49 18.08 -3.19 23.22
N THR A 50 17.95 -2.22 22.34
CA THR A 50 19.01 -1.24 22.03
C THR A 50 19.38 -0.41 23.27
N LYS A 51 18.38 0.02 24.06
CA LYS A 51 18.61 0.76 25.32
C LYS A 51 19.35 -0.07 26.39
N ASN A 52 19.17 -1.39 26.41
CA ASN A 52 19.74 -2.31 27.37
C ASN A 52 21.07 -2.92 26.87
N SER A 53 21.92 -2.12 26.23
CA SER A 53 23.24 -2.53 25.72
C SER A 53 23.20 -3.51 24.54
N GLY A 54 22.08 -3.61 23.87
CA GLY A 54 21.98 -4.33 22.59
C GLY A 54 22.72 -3.61 21.46
N PRO A 55 22.85 -4.24 20.29
CA PRO A 55 23.50 -3.63 19.13
C PRO A 55 22.74 -2.40 18.67
N LEU A 56 23.49 -1.43 18.15
CA LEU A 56 22.90 -0.24 17.54
C LEU A 56 22.10 -0.63 16.30
N THR A 57 20.80 -0.43 16.35
CA THR A 57 19.85 -0.93 15.35
C THR A 57 19.24 0.21 14.55
N THR A 58 19.22 0.10 13.23
CA THR A 58 18.48 1.01 12.35
C THR A 58 17.16 0.40 11.98
N ILE A 59 16.09 1.18 12.04
CA ILE A 59 14.73 0.74 11.70
C ILE A 59 14.29 1.44 10.43
N TYR A 60 13.72 0.67 9.50
CA TYR A 60 13.11 1.20 8.28
C TYR A 60 11.62 0.90 8.29
N ARG A 61 10.80 1.92 8.05
CA ARG A 61 9.34 1.83 7.97
C ARG A 61 8.89 2.08 6.53
N PRO A 62 8.91 1.08 5.63
CA PRO A 62 8.39 1.25 4.30
C PRO A 62 6.86 1.35 4.31
N SER A 63 6.32 2.17 3.44
CA SER A 63 4.91 2.18 3.12
C SER A 63 4.50 0.90 2.36
N ILE A 64 3.38 0.90 1.67
CA ILE A 64 2.96 -0.27 0.88
C ILE A 64 3.93 -0.44 -0.29
N VAL A 65 4.73 -1.51 -0.23
CA VAL A 65 5.69 -1.82 -1.29
C VAL A 65 4.96 -2.49 -2.45
N ILE A 66 5.16 -1.95 -3.65
CA ILE A 66 4.64 -2.45 -4.91
C ILE A 66 5.77 -2.94 -5.82
N GLY A 67 5.45 -3.36 -7.04
CA GLY A 67 6.41 -3.89 -8.01
C GLY A 67 7.54 -2.95 -8.37
N ASP A 68 8.44 -3.44 -9.19
CA ASP A 68 9.60 -2.70 -9.72
C ASP A 68 9.14 -1.67 -10.76
N SER A 69 9.61 -0.42 -10.65
CA SER A 69 9.15 0.69 -11.49
C SER A 69 9.63 0.58 -12.94
N GLY A 70 10.76 -0.06 -13.16
CA GLY A 70 11.34 -0.22 -14.50
C GLY A 70 10.77 -1.40 -15.28
N THR A 71 10.41 -2.48 -14.60
CA THR A 71 9.97 -3.73 -15.23
C THR A 71 8.48 -4.03 -15.04
N GLY A 72 7.83 -3.38 -14.07
CA GLY A 72 6.46 -3.68 -13.68
C GLY A 72 6.28 -5.04 -12.96
N VAL A 73 7.37 -5.78 -12.72
CA VAL A 73 7.31 -7.10 -12.09
C VAL A 73 7.06 -6.98 -10.60
N THR A 74 6.16 -7.83 -10.07
CA THR A 74 5.95 -7.97 -8.63
C THR A 74 6.12 -9.42 -8.18
N GLY A 75 6.74 -9.61 -7.03
CA GLY A 75 6.86 -10.92 -6.38
C GLY A 75 5.69 -11.26 -5.46
N SER A 76 4.76 -10.33 -5.24
CA SER A 76 3.63 -10.51 -4.32
C SER A 76 2.37 -9.84 -4.85
N PHE A 77 1.25 -10.54 -4.75
CA PHE A 77 -0.08 -10.02 -5.08
C PHE A 77 -0.90 -9.67 -3.82
N ALA A 78 -0.23 -9.37 -2.71
CA ALA A 78 -0.87 -8.89 -1.49
C ALA A 78 -1.10 -7.37 -1.51
N GLY A 79 -1.85 -6.87 -0.54
CA GLY A 79 -2.12 -5.43 -0.39
C GLY A 79 -2.82 -4.84 -1.61
N TYR A 80 -2.27 -3.79 -2.21
CA TYR A 80 -2.82 -3.11 -3.38
C TYR A 80 -3.18 -4.07 -4.53
N TYR A 81 -2.31 -5.01 -4.85
CA TYR A 81 -2.55 -5.95 -5.95
C TYR A 81 -3.71 -6.92 -5.71
N SER A 82 -4.12 -7.15 -4.46
CA SER A 82 -5.31 -7.97 -4.20
C SER A 82 -6.60 -7.30 -4.67
N TYR A 83 -6.68 -5.98 -4.59
CA TYR A 83 -7.79 -5.19 -5.17
C TYR A 83 -7.77 -5.25 -6.69
N MET A 84 -6.60 -5.05 -7.32
CA MET A 84 -6.43 -5.15 -8.76
C MET A 84 -6.84 -6.52 -9.28
N ARG A 85 -6.43 -7.58 -8.58
CA ARG A 85 -6.82 -8.96 -8.90
C ARG A 85 -8.32 -9.17 -8.78
N ALA A 86 -8.96 -8.62 -7.74
CA ALA A 86 -10.40 -8.72 -7.56
C ALA A 86 -11.16 -8.09 -8.74
N PHE A 87 -10.75 -6.89 -9.18
CA PHE A 87 -11.32 -6.24 -10.37
C PHE A 87 -11.08 -7.03 -11.64
N ALA A 88 -9.87 -7.56 -11.85
CA ALA A 88 -9.56 -8.36 -13.02
C ALA A 88 -10.42 -9.65 -13.08
N LEU A 89 -10.62 -10.29 -11.93
CA LEU A 89 -11.49 -11.48 -11.84
C LEU A 89 -12.95 -11.11 -12.09
N LEU A 90 -13.44 -10.01 -11.50
CA LEU A 90 -14.79 -9.51 -11.73
C LEU A 90 -15.02 -9.19 -13.21
N LYS A 91 -14.10 -8.44 -13.83
CA LYS A 91 -14.15 -8.15 -15.28
C LYS A 91 -14.29 -9.44 -16.08
N ARG A 92 -13.46 -10.43 -15.81
CA ARG A 92 -13.49 -11.72 -16.54
C ARG A 92 -14.82 -12.45 -16.39
N GLU A 93 -15.35 -12.52 -15.17
CA GLU A 93 -16.63 -13.20 -14.94
C GLU A 93 -17.81 -12.46 -15.58
N VAL A 94 -17.88 -11.13 -15.40
CA VAL A 94 -18.95 -10.32 -15.98
C VAL A 94 -18.88 -10.36 -17.50
N ALA A 95 -17.69 -10.25 -18.11
CA ALA A 95 -17.56 -10.33 -19.57
C ALA A 95 -18.01 -11.70 -20.13
N ARG A 96 -17.76 -12.77 -19.39
CA ARG A 96 -18.22 -14.12 -19.75
C ARG A 96 -19.74 -14.25 -19.72
N GLU A 97 -20.38 -13.73 -18.69
CA GLU A 97 -21.83 -13.79 -18.52
C GLU A 97 -22.55 -12.81 -19.47
N LEU A 98 -21.98 -11.61 -19.69
CA LEU A 98 -22.47 -10.62 -20.64
C LEU A 98 -22.60 -11.21 -22.05
N GLY A 99 -21.67 -12.07 -22.47
CA GLY A 99 -21.74 -12.79 -23.74
C GLY A 99 -22.93 -13.76 -23.85
N LYS A 100 -23.49 -14.21 -22.72
CA LYS A 100 -24.62 -15.14 -22.67
C LYS A 100 -25.97 -14.43 -22.58
N GLN A 101 -26.03 -13.35 -21.81
CA GLN A 101 -27.29 -12.64 -21.48
C GLN A 101 -27.12 -11.09 -21.60
N PRO A 102 -26.83 -10.56 -22.79
CA PRO A 102 -26.46 -9.15 -22.94
C PRO A 102 -27.57 -8.18 -22.53
N GLU A 103 -28.84 -8.52 -22.79
CA GLU A 103 -29.97 -7.64 -22.46
C GLU A 103 -30.20 -7.52 -20.94
N ALA A 104 -30.04 -8.60 -20.20
CA ALA A 104 -30.18 -8.57 -18.74
C ALA A 104 -29.15 -7.64 -18.09
N TYR A 105 -27.91 -7.69 -18.55
CA TYR A 105 -26.84 -6.84 -18.04
C TYR A 105 -26.98 -5.37 -18.45
N ARG A 106 -27.53 -5.10 -19.64
CA ARG A 106 -27.81 -3.72 -20.06
C ARG A 106 -28.86 -3.02 -19.21
N GLN A 107 -29.83 -3.75 -18.68
CA GLN A 107 -30.83 -3.20 -17.76
C GLN A 107 -30.19 -2.74 -16.44
N GLU A 108 -29.07 -3.34 -16.06
CA GLU A 108 -28.26 -2.98 -14.90
C GLU A 108 -27.11 -2.01 -15.23
N ASP A 109 -27.15 -1.38 -16.42
CA ASP A 109 -26.10 -0.49 -16.95
C ASP A 109 -24.70 -1.14 -17.04
N ILE A 110 -24.67 -2.46 -17.25
CA ILE A 110 -23.43 -3.22 -17.44
C ILE A 110 -23.29 -3.56 -18.92
N TYR A 111 -22.23 -3.08 -19.56
CA TYR A 111 -21.97 -3.30 -20.97
C TYR A 111 -20.48 -3.25 -21.32
N SER A 112 -20.12 -3.76 -22.48
CA SER A 112 -18.78 -3.59 -23.05
C SER A 112 -18.84 -2.64 -24.22
N ARG A 113 -17.95 -1.65 -24.25
CA ARG A 113 -17.79 -0.70 -25.34
C ARG A 113 -16.32 -0.39 -25.56
N ASP A 114 -15.88 -0.46 -26.81
CA ASP A 114 -14.49 -0.15 -27.23
C ASP A 114 -13.41 -0.90 -26.41
N GLY A 115 -13.68 -2.14 -26.04
CA GLY A 115 -12.77 -2.98 -25.25
C GLY A 115 -12.84 -2.76 -23.74
N LYS A 116 -13.51 -1.70 -23.28
CA LYS A 116 -13.71 -1.43 -21.85
C LYS A 116 -15.03 -2.03 -21.35
N LEU A 117 -15.00 -2.60 -20.14
CA LEU A 117 -16.19 -3.06 -19.44
C LEU A 117 -16.72 -1.96 -18.53
N HIS A 118 -17.96 -1.53 -18.74
CA HIS A 118 -18.64 -0.61 -17.84
C HIS A 118 -19.30 -1.36 -16.69
N LEU A 119 -18.96 -0.98 -15.46
CA LEU A 119 -19.47 -1.52 -14.20
C LEU A 119 -19.91 -0.37 -13.29
N PRO A 120 -21.21 -0.16 -13.06
CA PRO A 120 -21.70 0.93 -12.19
C PRO A 120 -21.56 0.55 -10.71
N LEU A 121 -20.35 0.57 -10.21
CA LEU A 121 -20.03 0.20 -8.83
C LEU A 121 -19.63 1.44 -8.01
N VAL A 122 -20.05 1.47 -6.76
CA VAL A 122 -19.59 2.47 -5.78
C VAL A 122 -18.75 1.77 -4.72
N ILE A 123 -17.53 2.27 -4.51
CA ILE A 123 -16.61 1.81 -3.48
C ILE A 123 -16.62 2.83 -2.35
N TRP A 124 -16.78 2.38 -1.14
CA TRP A 124 -16.72 3.26 0.02
C TRP A 124 -15.26 3.63 0.34
N GLY A 125 -14.97 4.93 0.31
CA GLY A 125 -13.62 5.45 0.58
C GLY A 125 -13.63 6.96 0.70
N SER A 126 -12.46 7.54 0.97
CA SER A 126 -12.22 8.98 0.90
C SER A 126 -11.41 9.27 -0.35
N PRO A 127 -11.97 9.95 -1.35
CA PRO A 127 -11.30 10.25 -2.61
C PRO A 127 -9.95 10.96 -2.44
N GLU A 128 -9.89 11.87 -1.46
CA GLU A 128 -8.70 12.68 -1.17
C GLU A 128 -7.68 11.99 -0.26
N ALA A 129 -7.96 10.76 0.18
CA ALA A 129 -7.04 10.03 1.03
C ALA A 129 -5.75 9.70 0.29
N ALA A 130 -4.61 10.14 0.82
CA ALA A 130 -3.31 9.80 0.26
C ALA A 130 -3.00 8.31 0.48
N ILE A 131 -2.74 7.58 -0.60
CA ILE A 131 -2.37 6.16 -0.57
C ILE A 131 -0.88 6.04 -0.84
N ASN A 132 -0.09 5.87 0.22
CA ASN A 132 1.35 5.80 0.06
C ASN A 132 1.79 4.43 -0.47
N LEU A 133 2.19 4.42 -1.73
CA LEU A 133 2.77 3.29 -2.44
C LEU A 133 4.22 3.62 -2.80
N VAL A 134 5.12 2.66 -2.62
CA VAL A 134 6.53 2.79 -2.95
C VAL A 134 6.99 1.61 -3.79
N CYS A 135 7.67 1.87 -4.91
CA CYS A 135 8.24 0.81 -5.75
C CYS A 135 9.40 0.11 -5.05
N ILE A 136 9.52 -1.21 -5.25
CA ILE A 136 10.53 -2.03 -4.55
C ILE A 136 11.96 -1.57 -4.87
N ASP A 137 12.25 -1.21 -6.10
CA ASP A 137 13.55 -0.71 -6.54
C ASP A 137 13.92 0.60 -5.85
N TYR A 138 12.97 1.54 -5.73
CA TYR A 138 13.17 2.77 -4.96
C TYR A 138 13.39 2.47 -3.47
N ALA A 139 12.57 1.61 -2.87
CA ALA A 139 12.68 1.26 -1.46
C ALA A 139 14.03 0.62 -1.14
N VAL A 140 14.49 -0.31 -1.97
CA VAL A 140 15.80 -0.98 -1.82
C VAL A 140 16.94 0.04 -1.94
N ASN A 141 16.93 0.87 -2.99
CA ASN A 141 17.96 1.91 -3.18
C ASN A 141 18.02 2.89 -2.01
N LEU A 142 16.85 3.30 -1.47
CA LEU A 142 16.80 4.21 -0.34
C LEU A 142 17.35 3.56 0.93
N ILE A 143 16.96 2.31 1.22
CA ILE A 143 17.47 1.55 2.37
C ILE A 143 18.99 1.35 2.26
N GLU A 144 19.51 1.00 1.09
CA GLU A 144 20.94 0.85 0.86
C GLU A 144 21.69 2.15 1.17
N ARG A 145 21.25 3.28 0.62
CA ARG A 145 21.86 4.59 0.88
C ARG A 145 21.80 5.00 2.35
N LEU A 146 20.66 4.82 2.99
CA LEU A 146 20.49 5.12 4.42
C LEU A 146 21.38 4.23 5.28
N SER A 147 21.51 2.94 4.93
CA SER A 147 22.36 1.98 5.64
C SER A 147 23.86 2.32 5.54
N ALA A 148 24.27 2.94 4.43
CA ALA A 148 25.66 3.40 4.22
C ALA A 148 25.99 4.70 4.97
N MET A 149 25.01 5.42 5.51
CA MET A 149 25.24 6.67 6.25
C MET A 149 25.95 6.41 7.58
N PRO A 150 27.04 7.11 7.90
CA PRO A 150 27.80 6.90 9.14
C PRO A 150 26.96 7.03 10.43
N ASN A 151 25.92 7.85 10.39
CA ASN A 151 25.07 8.17 11.55
C ASN A 151 23.67 7.54 11.45
N ALA A 152 23.49 6.44 10.72
CA ALA A 152 22.20 5.76 10.58
C ALA A 152 21.87 4.90 11.80
N GLY A 153 22.89 4.41 12.51
CA GLY A 153 22.69 3.55 13.68
C GLY A 153 21.87 4.22 14.78
N GLY A 154 20.88 3.49 15.30
CA GLY A 154 19.98 3.96 16.35
C GLY A 154 18.84 4.85 15.87
N LYS A 155 18.69 5.05 14.56
CA LYS A 155 17.62 5.86 13.96
C LYS A 155 16.54 5.01 13.32
N THR A 156 15.37 5.60 13.23
CA THR A 156 14.25 5.11 12.42
C THR A 156 14.12 5.99 11.19
N PHE A 157 13.80 5.39 10.03
CA PHE A 157 13.60 6.09 8.77
C PHE A 157 12.29 5.65 8.11
N HIS A 158 11.53 6.62 7.62
CA HIS A 158 10.39 6.36 6.76
C HIS A 158 10.84 6.15 5.31
N VAL A 159 10.47 5.01 4.72
CA VAL A 159 10.73 4.68 3.33
C VAL A 159 9.42 4.81 2.56
N VAL A 160 9.09 6.01 2.19
CA VAL A 160 7.77 6.41 1.67
C VAL A 160 7.89 7.16 0.34
N ASN A 161 6.79 7.20 -0.39
CA ASN A 161 6.66 8.09 -1.53
C ASN A 161 6.44 9.52 -1.00
N PRO A 162 7.30 10.50 -1.34
CA PRO A 162 7.13 11.88 -0.89
C PRO A 162 5.91 12.59 -1.49
N SER A 163 5.35 12.06 -2.58
CA SER A 163 4.18 12.62 -3.28
C SER A 163 3.19 11.49 -3.58
N PRO A 164 2.53 10.92 -2.55
CA PRO A 164 1.61 9.80 -2.76
C PRO A 164 0.38 10.26 -3.55
N PRO A 165 -0.16 9.43 -4.45
CA PRO A 165 -1.40 9.74 -5.15
C PRO A 165 -2.59 9.74 -4.17
N GLU A 166 -3.62 10.49 -4.52
CA GLU A 166 -4.93 10.38 -3.90
C GLU A 166 -5.61 9.06 -4.29
N ALA A 167 -6.49 8.57 -3.43
CA ALA A 167 -7.20 7.31 -3.65
C ALA A 167 -8.02 7.34 -4.94
N GLN A 168 -8.63 8.48 -5.27
CA GLN A 168 -9.37 8.69 -6.52
C GLN A 168 -8.46 8.49 -7.73
N GLN A 169 -7.31 9.16 -7.77
CA GLN A 169 -6.35 9.05 -8.87
C GLN A 169 -5.83 7.62 -9.02
N LEU A 170 -5.48 6.99 -7.90
CA LEU A 170 -5.01 5.60 -7.90
C LEU A 170 -6.07 4.62 -8.42
N LEU A 171 -7.35 4.85 -8.07
CA LEU A 171 -8.46 4.04 -8.58
C LEU A 171 -8.62 4.23 -10.09
N GLU A 172 -8.62 5.47 -10.57
CA GLU A 172 -8.76 5.80 -11.99
C GLU A 172 -7.64 5.16 -12.83
N ASP A 173 -6.38 5.31 -12.43
CA ASP A 173 -5.23 4.69 -13.10
C ASP A 173 -5.35 3.15 -13.13
N SER A 174 -5.82 2.57 -12.02
CA SER A 174 -6.01 1.13 -11.87
C SER A 174 -7.10 0.60 -12.81
N LEU A 175 -8.22 1.31 -12.88
CA LEU A 175 -9.36 0.94 -13.73
C LEU A 175 -9.02 1.12 -15.21
N GLU A 176 -8.25 2.15 -15.54
CA GLU A 176 -7.76 2.35 -16.91
C GLU A 176 -6.85 1.19 -17.35
N ALA A 177 -5.89 0.81 -16.52
CA ALA A 177 -5.00 -0.33 -16.79
C ALA A 177 -5.77 -1.66 -16.93
N LEU A 178 -6.91 -1.80 -16.25
CA LEU A 178 -7.78 -2.97 -16.33
C LEU A 178 -8.86 -2.84 -17.42
N GLU A 179 -8.94 -1.71 -18.14
CA GLU A 179 -9.99 -1.41 -19.12
C GLU A 179 -11.40 -1.57 -18.52
N ILE A 180 -11.60 -1.01 -17.33
CA ILE A 180 -12.87 -0.94 -16.60
C ILE A 180 -13.28 0.53 -16.51
N SER A 181 -14.59 0.80 -16.53
CA SER A 181 -15.19 2.13 -16.34
C SER A 181 -16.44 2.04 -15.46
N GLY A 182 -16.96 3.18 -15.00
CA GLY A 182 -18.21 3.26 -14.23
C GLY A 182 -18.04 3.05 -12.72
N VAL A 183 -16.86 2.69 -12.24
CA VAL A 183 -16.58 2.55 -10.80
C VAL A 183 -16.26 3.92 -10.20
N GLN A 184 -16.83 4.21 -9.04
CA GLN A 184 -16.67 5.47 -8.30
C GLN A 184 -16.26 5.20 -6.84
N LEU A 185 -15.51 6.14 -6.26
CA LEU A 185 -15.21 6.21 -4.81
C LEU A 185 -16.27 7.01 -4.10
#